data_a6119c0fcec8f84265f7b6d910a3abbe
#
_entry.id   a6119c0fcec8f84265f7b6d910a3abbe
#
_cell.length_a   1.000
_cell.length_b   1.000
_cell.length_c   1.000
_cell.angle_alpha   90.00
_cell.angle_beta   90.00
_cell.angle_gamma   90.00
#
_symmetry.space_group_name_H-M   'P 1'
#
loop_
_entity.id
_entity.type
_entity.pdbx_description
1 polymer ?
#
loop_
_entity_poly.entity_id
_entity_poly.type
_entity_poly.pdbx_seq_one_letter_code
_entity_poly.pdbx_strand_id
1 'polypeptide(L)'
;MKKEIRTVVYDKTLRVEAYRFEGIVQPFPNHFHEYYVIGFVEGGERCLTCRNREYRIGRGTVILFHPGENHACVQTDDGALDYRGLNIGQEIMLDLTEEVAGKRTLPGFSENVIRDEEVIGCLRPLHDMIMSGSSDLGKEEYLLLLLSCLIQNYGQPFVQCIPECREEIEKACRFMERHFAERVCLDQICRETGLGKSTLLRAFTKSKGITPYRYLETVRINEAKKLLAEGVSPLDAALRTGFSDQSHFT
;
A
#
# COMPACT_ATOMS: atom_id res chain seq x y z
N MET A 1 4.31 18.59 -22.08
CA MET A 1 3.94 17.63 -21.02
C MET A 1 5.21 17.25 -20.25
N LYS A 2 5.25 17.36 -18.94
CA LYS A 2 6.35 16.81 -18.13
C LYS A 2 6.38 15.29 -18.35
N LYS A 3 7.57 14.72 -18.58
CA LYS A 3 7.73 13.27 -18.70
C LYS A 3 7.43 12.64 -17.32
N GLU A 4 6.59 11.62 -17.30
CA GLU A 4 6.34 10.82 -16.09
C GLU A 4 7.63 10.11 -15.67
N ILE A 5 8.00 10.24 -14.39
CA ILE A 5 9.19 9.63 -13.82
C ILE A 5 8.76 8.88 -12.55
N ARG A 6 9.14 7.62 -12.46
CA ARG A 6 8.97 6.78 -11.27
C ARG A 6 10.33 6.26 -10.84
N THR A 7 10.74 6.61 -9.64
CA THR A 7 12.00 6.15 -9.05
C THR A 7 11.70 5.45 -7.74
N VAL A 8 12.31 4.29 -7.54
CA VAL A 8 12.17 3.49 -6.31
C VAL A 8 13.57 3.11 -5.84
N VAL A 9 13.85 3.29 -4.55
CA VAL A 9 15.12 2.96 -3.91
C VAL A 9 14.84 2.15 -2.64
N TYR A 10 15.47 0.99 -2.51
CA TYR A 10 15.41 0.19 -1.30
C TYR A 10 16.63 0.49 -0.41
N ASP A 11 16.38 0.98 0.79
CA ASP A 11 17.42 1.18 1.81
C ASP A 11 17.66 -0.11 2.61
N LYS A 12 18.85 -0.71 2.41
CA LYS A 12 19.18 -1.98 3.05
C LYS A 12 19.39 -1.87 4.56
N THR A 13 19.78 -0.70 5.05
CA THR A 13 20.03 -0.45 6.48
C THR A 13 18.71 -0.34 7.24
N LEU A 14 17.81 0.51 6.76
CA LEU A 14 16.48 0.70 7.35
C LEU A 14 15.49 -0.38 6.94
N ARG A 15 15.79 -1.15 5.88
CA ARG A 15 14.91 -2.17 5.29
C ARG A 15 13.56 -1.58 4.83
N VAL A 16 13.58 -0.34 4.34
CA VAL A 16 12.42 0.38 3.81
C VAL A 16 12.62 0.74 2.34
N GLU A 17 11.53 0.86 1.62
CA GLU A 17 11.53 1.32 0.24
C GLU A 17 11.07 2.78 0.20
N ALA A 18 11.84 3.66 -0.46
CA ALA A 18 11.43 5.01 -0.77
C ALA A 18 11.06 5.11 -2.25
N TYR A 19 10.00 5.82 -2.56
CA TYR A 19 9.58 6.07 -3.95
C TYR A 19 9.35 7.56 -4.21
N ARG A 20 9.63 7.97 -5.45
CA ARG A 20 9.38 9.31 -5.97
C ARG A 20 8.70 9.20 -7.32
N PHE A 21 7.49 9.70 -7.42
CA PHE A 21 6.68 9.76 -8.63
C PHE A 21 6.49 11.23 -9.01
N GLU A 22 6.87 11.59 -10.23
CA GLU A 22 6.82 12.96 -10.75
C GLU A 22 6.06 12.97 -12.07
N GLY A 23 5.19 13.94 -12.24
CA GLY A 23 4.46 14.14 -13.49
C GLY A 23 3.39 13.10 -13.77
N ILE A 24 2.85 12.43 -12.73
CA ILE A 24 1.85 11.37 -12.90
C ILE A 24 0.51 11.96 -13.32
N VAL A 25 0.02 11.54 -14.45
CA VAL A 25 -1.32 11.92 -14.98
C VAL A 25 -2.32 10.77 -14.90
N GLN A 26 -1.85 9.53 -14.76
CA GLN A 26 -2.73 8.36 -14.69
C GLN A 26 -3.43 8.27 -13.33
N PRO A 27 -4.68 7.78 -13.28
CA PRO A 27 -5.33 7.43 -12.03
C PRO A 27 -4.68 6.18 -11.42
N PHE A 28 -4.71 6.08 -10.10
CA PHE A 28 -4.43 4.85 -9.38
C PHE A 28 -5.77 4.14 -9.13
N PRO A 29 -6.02 3.00 -9.81
CA PRO A 29 -7.26 2.25 -9.61
C PRO A 29 -7.33 1.70 -8.19
N ASN A 30 -8.50 1.22 -7.80
CA ASN A 30 -8.73 0.65 -6.47
C ASN A 30 -7.84 -0.57 -6.22
N HIS A 31 -6.97 -0.49 -5.20
CA HIS A 31 -5.99 -1.52 -4.83
C HIS A 31 -5.64 -1.41 -3.33
N PHE A 32 -4.82 -2.33 -2.84
CA PHE A 32 -4.24 -2.29 -1.50
C PHE A 32 -2.75 -2.68 -1.55
N HIS A 33 -2.05 -2.44 -0.45
CA HIS A 33 -0.66 -2.87 -0.25
C HIS A 33 -0.57 -3.83 0.93
N GLU A 34 0.46 -4.70 0.95
CA GLU A 34 0.75 -5.59 2.08
C GLU A 34 1.63 -4.93 3.15
N TYR A 35 2.01 -3.69 2.94
CA TYR A 35 2.90 -2.88 3.76
C TYR A 35 2.24 -1.55 4.13
N TYR A 36 2.82 -0.86 5.10
CA TYR A 36 2.45 0.52 5.41
C TYR A 36 2.96 1.46 4.33
N VAL A 37 2.14 2.42 3.95
CA VAL A 37 2.53 3.53 3.08
C VAL A 37 2.47 4.82 3.89
N ILE A 38 3.59 5.54 3.94
CA ILE A 38 3.67 6.88 4.51
C ILE A 38 4.11 7.81 3.39
N GLY A 39 3.15 8.44 2.73
CA GLY A 39 3.39 9.26 1.55
C GLY A 39 3.09 10.74 1.77
N PHE A 40 3.63 11.61 0.91
CA PHE A 40 3.32 13.02 0.90
C PHE A 40 3.27 13.59 -0.51
N VAL A 41 2.37 14.55 -0.70
CA VAL A 41 2.15 15.21 -1.99
C VAL A 41 3.02 16.47 -2.08
N GLU A 42 3.86 16.54 -3.12
CA GLU A 42 4.70 17.72 -3.40
C GLU A 42 4.07 18.66 -4.42
N GLY A 43 3.18 18.17 -5.27
CA GLY A 43 2.49 18.98 -6.27
C GLY A 43 1.32 18.25 -6.91
N GLY A 44 0.42 19.01 -7.50
CA GLY A 44 -0.82 18.51 -8.09
C GLY A 44 -1.93 18.27 -7.05
N GLU A 45 -3.13 18.00 -7.55
CA GLU A 45 -4.30 17.69 -6.72
C GLU A 45 -4.97 16.40 -7.20
N ARG A 46 -5.54 15.64 -6.27
CA ARG A 46 -6.25 14.38 -6.53
C ARG A 46 -7.44 14.23 -5.58
N CYS A 47 -8.39 13.42 -6.00
CA CYS A 47 -9.40 12.85 -5.11
C CYS A 47 -8.93 11.44 -4.71
N LEU A 48 -8.65 11.26 -3.44
CA LEU A 48 -8.29 9.99 -2.82
C LEU A 48 -9.53 9.40 -2.16
N THR A 49 -9.87 8.17 -2.52
CA THR A 49 -10.92 7.39 -1.84
C THR A 49 -10.24 6.33 -0.97
N CYS A 50 -10.51 6.33 0.33
CA CYS A 50 -10.03 5.34 1.28
C CYS A 50 -11.09 5.12 2.37
N ARG A 51 -11.33 3.86 2.80
CA ARG A 51 -12.34 3.51 3.82
C ARG A 51 -13.74 4.10 3.54
N ASN A 52 -14.16 4.12 2.28
CA ASN A 52 -15.43 4.74 1.83
C ASN A 52 -15.54 6.25 2.14
N ARG A 53 -14.43 6.94 2.32
CA ARG A 53 -14.33 8.40 2.44
C ARG A 53 -13.54 8.95 1.27
N GLU A 54 -13.92 10.14 0.84
CA GLU A 54 -13.21 10.88 -0.18
C GLU A 54 -12.44 12.05 0.45
N TYR A 55 -11.21 12.22 -0.01
CA TYR A 55 -10.30 13.27 0.45
C TYR A 55 -9.75 14.02 -0.75
N ARG A 56 -9.81 15.35 -0.70
CA ARG A 56 -9.04 16.17 -1.64
C ARG A 56 -7.62 16.31 -1.09
N ILE A 57 -6.67 15.73 -1.79
CA ILE A 57 -5.26 15.77 -1.45
C ILE A 57 -4.52 16.71 -2.39
N GLY A 58 -3.51 17.39 -1.88
CA GLY A 58 -2.67 18.31 -2.63
C GLY A 58 -1.37 18.58 -1.88
N ARG A 59 -0.61 19.55 -2.33
CA ARG A 59 0.70 19.87 -1.74
C ARG A 59 0.64 20.01 -0.21
N GLY A 60 1.58 19.36 0.48
CA GLY A 60 1.65 19.34 1.95
C GLY A 60 0.69 18.36 2.61
N THR A 61 -0.03 17.54 1.85
CA THR A 61 -0.83 16.45 2.40
C THR A 61 0.04 15.22 2.63
N VAL A 62 -0.05 14.64 3.81
CA VAL A 62 0.53 13.33 4.15
C VAL A 62 -0.56 12.27 4.08
N ILE A 63 -0.22 11.12 3.54
CA ILE A 63 -1.12 9.98 3.32
C ILE A 63 -0.59 8.78 4.09
N LEU A 64 -1.47 8.14 4.86
CA LEU A 64 -1.16 6.99 5.71
C LEU A 64 -2.05 5.81 5.31
N PHE A 65 -1.47 4.75 4.77
CA PHE A 65 -2.19 3.51 4.51
C PHE A 65 -1.64 2.37 5.35
N HIS A 66 -2.57 1.60 5.90
CA HIS A 66 -2.25 0.34 6.58
C HIS A 66 -2.18 -0.82 5.58
N PRO A 67 -1.50 -1.91 5.95
CA PRO A 67 -1.55 -3.14 5.17
C PRO A 67 -2.98 -3.62 4.94
N GLY A 68 -3.30 -4.00 3.70
CA GLY A 68 -4.62 -4.46 3.30
C GLY A 68 -5.69 -3.36 3.19
N GLU A 69 -5.32 -2.10 3.36
CA GLU A 69 -6.26 -0.99 3.28
C GLU A 69 -6.49 -0.56 1.82
N ASN A 70 -7.72 -0.71 1.40
CA ASN A 70 -8.11 -0.43 0.03
C ASN A 70 -8.27 1.06 -0.24
N HIS A 71 -7.68 1.53 -1.34
CA HIS A 71 -7.72 2.92 -1.75
C HIS A 71 -7.64 3.10 -3.27
N ALA A 72 -8.12 4.24 -3.74
CA ALA A 72 -8.02 4.68 -5.13
C ALA A 72 -7.71 6.17 -5.18
N CYS A 73 -7.02 6.61 -6.23
CA CYS A 73 -6.70 8.01 -6.40
C CYS A 73 -6.97 8.42 -7.85
N VAL A 74 -7.85 9.40 -8.04
CA VAL A 74 -8.26 9.89 -9.35
C VAL A 74 -7.93 11.36 -9.52
N GLN A 75 -7.77 11.78 -10.77
CA GLN A 75 -7.57 13.18 -11.10
C GLN A 75 -8.81 14.03 -10.77
N THR A 76 -8.57 15.25 -10.31
CA THR A 76 -9.59 16.28 -10.12
C THR A 76 -9.51 17.37 -11.18
N ASP A 77 -8.35 17.45 -11.86
CA ASP A 77 -8.04 18.41 -12.92
C ASP A 77 -7.03 17.78 -13.91
N ASP A 78 -6.57 18.53 -14.91
CA ASP A 78 -5.54 18.09 -15.85
C ASP A 78 -4.12 18.18 -15.29
N GLY A 79 -3.96 18.47 -13.99
CA GLY A 79 -2.69 18.61 -13.31
C GLY A 79 -1.97 17.27 -13.08
N ALA A 80 -0.65 17.28 -13.19
CA ALA A 80 0.18 16.13 -12.84
C ALA A 80 0.41 16.06 -11.33
N LEU A 81 0.43 14.84 -10.79
CA LEU A 81 0.76 14.58 -9.39
C LEU A 81 2.26 14.37 -9.24
N ASP A 82 2.86 15.08 -8.27
CA ASP A 82 4.18 14.79 -7.75
C ASP A 82 4.01 14.21 -6.32
N TYR A 83 4.36 12.93 -6.15
CA TYR A 83 4.08 12.15 -4.95
C TYR A 83 5.31 11.36 -4.51
N ARG A 84 5.60 11.40 -3.21
CA ARG A 84 6.74 10.73 -2.61
C ARG A 84 6.31 9.97 -1.38
N GLY A 85 7.07 8.96 -0.98
CA GLY A 85 6.79 8.26 0.26
C GLY A 85 7.71 7.09 0.54
N LEU A 86 7.35 6.41 1.62
CA LEU A 86 8.01 5.23 2.15
C LEU A 86 7.03 4.06 2.17
N ASN A 87 7.52 2.89 1.80
CA ASN A 87 6.86 1.61 1.99
C ASN A 87 7.59 0.85 3.11
N ILE A 88 6.87 0.50 4.19
CA ILE A 88 7.44 -0.15 5.37
C ILE A 88 6.73 -1.48 5.59
N GLY A 89 7.47 -2.58 5.48
CA GLY A 89 6.95 -3.93 5.72
C GLY A 89 6.45 -4.11 7.17
N GLN A 90 5.49 -5.01 7.37
CA GLN A 90 4.85 -5.23 8.67
C GLN A 90 5.85 -5.65 9.75
N GLU A 91 6.80 -6.54 9.43
CA GLU A 91 7.83 -6.97 10.38
C GLU A 91 8.75 -5.81 10.82
N ILE A 92 9.11 -4.95 9.85
CA ILE A 92 9.91 -3.75 10.15
C ILE A 92 9.11 -2.79 11.03
N MET A 93 7.83 -2.61 10.73
CA MET A 93 6.96 -1.76 11.52
C MET A 93 6.79 -2.27 12.95
N LEU A 94 6.73 -3.61 13.15
CA LEU A 94 6.72 -4.21 14.49
C LEU A 94 7.99 -3.90 15.27
N ASP A 95 9.18 -4.07 14.64
CA ASP A 95 10.48 -3.77 15.27
C ASP A 95 10.55 -2.29 15.67
N LEU A 96 10.18 -1.39 14.75
CA LEU A 96 10.19 0.06 14.97
C LEU A 96 9.19 0.49 16.05
N THR A 97 8.01 -0.12 16.09
CA THR A 97 7.00 0.21 17.12
C THR A 97 7.44 -0.26 18.51
N GLU A 98 8.12 -1.40 18.58
CA GLU A 98 8.72 -1.88 19.84
C GLU A 98 9.78 -0.90 20.35
N GLU A 99 10.61 -0.37 19.46
CA GLU A 99 11.66 0.60 19.81
C GLU A 99 11.07 1.94 20.26
N VAL A 100 10.08 2.46 19.54
CA VAL A 100 9.48 3.78 19.81
C VAL A 100 8.49 3.75 20.98
N ALA A 101 7.66 2.72 21.08
CA ALA A 101 6.55 2.65 22.04
C ALA A 101 6.68 1.53 23.10
N GLY A 102 7.76 0.75 23.06
CA GLY A 102 8.00 -0.35 24.01
C GLY A 102 7.03 -1.52 23.85
N LYS A 103 6.33 -1.62 22.73
CA LYS A 103 5.35 -2.69 22.45
C LYS A 103 5.50 -3.15 21.00
N ARG A 104 5.71 -4.45 20.80
CA ARG A 104 5.78 -5.07 19.49
C ARG A 104 4.37 -5.29 18.91
N THR A 105 3.75 -4.23 18.42
CA THR A 105 2.39 -4.24 17.85
C THR A 105 2.35 -3.39 16.60
N LEU A 106 1.51 -3.79 15.63
CA LEU A 106 1.29 -2.95 14.46
C LEU A 106 0.47 -1.71 14.85
N PRO A 107 0.94 -0.48 14.54
CA PRO A 107 0.21 0.72 14.88
C PRO A 107 -1.02 0.87 13.97
N GLY A 108 -2.14 1.27 14.53
CA GLY A 108 -3.25 1.84 13.78
C GLY A 108 -3.12 3.36 13.73
N PHE A 109 -3.58 3.99 12.65
CA PHE A 109 -3.69 5.45 12.56
C PHE A 109 -5.16 5.85 12.44
N SER A 110 -5.56 6.87 13.20
CA SER A 110 -6.95 7.37 13.23
C SER A 110 -7.36 7.99 11.89
N GLU A 111 -6.41 8.59 11.18
CA GLU A 111 -6.61 9.31 9.94
C GLU A 111 -5.74 8.73 8.81
N ASN A 112 -6.31 8.69 7.60
CA ASN A 112 -5.56 8.31 6.39
C ASN A 112 -4.93 9.52 5.69
N VAL A 113 -5.43 10.72 5.97
CA VAL A 113 -4.99 11.97 5.34
C VAL A 113 -4.82 13.02 6.42
N ILE A 114 -3.59 13.52 6.57
CA ILE A 114 -3.25 14.54 7.56
C ILE A 114 -2.50 15.71 6.90
N ARG A 115 -2.51 16.85 7.58
CA ARG A 115 -1.63 17.98 7.27
C ARG A 115 -0.90 18.35 8.53
N ASP A 116 0.36 17.97 8.59
CA ASP A 116 1.19 18.08 9.78
C ASP A 116 2.62 18.44 9.35
N GLU A 117 3.06 19.63 9.70
CA GLU A 117 4.38 20.13 9.33
C GLU A 117 5.51 19.40 10.07
N GLU A 118 5.27 18.90 11.27
CA GLU A 118 6.25 18.12 12.03
C GLU A 118 6.48 16.75 11.36
N VAL A 119 5.41 16.08 10.95
CA VAL A 119 5.49 14.83 10.19
C VAL A 119 6.23 15.05 8.87
N ILE A 120 5.91 16.10 8.11
CA ILE A 120 6.61 16.44 6.86
C ILE A 120 8.07 16.81 7.14
N GLY A 121 8.34 17.50 8.25
CA GLY A 121 9.69 17.89 8.68
C GLY A 121 10.60 16.69 8.96
N CYS A 122 10.05 15.54 9.35
CA CYS A 122 10.79 14.28 9.49
C CYS A 122 10.80 13.46 8.19
N LEU A 123 9.65 13.36 7.50
CA LEU A 123 9.46 12.49 6.35
C LEU A 123 10.28 12.95 5.12
N ARG A 124 10.31 14.25 4.81
CA ARG A 124 11.01 14.76 3.64
C ARG A 124 12.53 14.57 3.74
N PRO A 125 13.24 14.97 4.83
CA PRO A 125 14.66 14.72 4.96
C PRO A 125 15.02 13.24 4.91
N LEU A 126 14.25 12.38 5.59
CA LEU A 126 14.42 10.93 5.55
C LEU A 126 14.34 10.40 4.12
N HIS A 127 13.28 10.77 3.40
CA HIS A 127 13.09 10.38 2.01
C HIS A 127 14.27 10.83 1.12
N ASP A 128 14.70 12.08 1.23
CA ASP A 128 15.80 12.62 0.42
C ASP A 128 17.14 11.94 0.74
N MET A 129 17.41 11.59 2.01
CA MET A 129 18.58 10.80 2.41
C MET A 129 18.57 9.40 1.82
N ILE A 130 17.41 8.71 1.79
CA ILE A 130 17.29 7.38 1.19
C ILE A 130 17.49 7.50 -0.33
N MET A 131 16.81 8.44 -0.99
CA MET A 131 16.89 8.62 -2.44
C MET A 131 18.30 9.00 -2.92
N SER A 132 19.09 9.70 -2.12
CA SER A 132 20.48 10.05 -2.43
C SER A 132 21.49 8.96 -2.08
N GLY A 133 21.07 7.88 -1.42
CA GLY A 133 21.96 6.81 -0.97
C GLY A 133 22.90 7.24 0.16
N SER A 134 22.53 8.26 0.95
CA SER A 134 23.32 8.69 2.12
C SER A 134 23.51 7.53 3.10
N SER A 135 24.69 7.42 3.68
CA SER A 135 25.00 6.45 4.74
C SER A 135 24.95 7.08 6.14
N ASP A 136 24.29 8.23 6.27
CA ASP A 136 24.23 9.02 7.50
C ASP A 136 23.36 8.35 8.58
N LEU A 137 23.81 8.43 9.84
CA LEU A 137 23.08 8.03 11.03
C LEU A 137 21.70 8.74 11.13
N GLY A 138 21.59 9.93 10.57
CA GLY A 138 20.35 10.72 10.54
C GLY A 138 19.14 10.01 9.90
N LYS A 139 19.35 9.03 9.03
CA LYS A 139 18.23 8.27 8.45
C LYS A 139 17.43 7.52 9.52
N GLU A 140 18.13 6.83 10.42
CA GLU A 140 17.51 6.08 11.50
C GLU A 140 16.81 7.02 12.49
N GLU A 141 17.49 8.12 12.85
CA GLU A 141 16.92 9.14 13.71
C GLU A 141 15.64 9.73 13.15
N TYR A 142 15.64 10.17 11.89
CA TYR A 142 14.42 10.70 11.25
C TYR A 142 13.30 9.66 11.13
N LEU A 143 13.61 8.38 10.91
CA LEU A 143 12.61 7.32 10.86
C LEU A 143 11.95 7.13 12.23
N LEU A 144 12.73 7.09 13.31
CA LEU A 144 12.22 6.94 14.67
C LEU A 144 11.43 8.17 15.11
N LEU A 145 11.89 9.37 14.79
CA LEU A 145 11.16 10.63 15.07
C LEU A 145 9.82 10.68 14.29
N LEU A 146 9.82 10.30 13.02
CA LEU A 146 8.62 10.23 12.20
C LEU A 146 7.58 9.30 12.83
N LEU A 147 7.99 8.09 13.21
CA LEU A 147 7.08 7.12 13.82
C LEU A 147 6.64 7.52 15.22
N SER A 148 7.51 8.13 16.02
CA SER A 148 7.14 8.71 17.31
C SER A 148 6.03 9.74 17.16
N CYS A 149 6.20 10.69 16.24
CA CYS A 149 5.21 11.73 15.96
C CYS A 149 3.88 11.12 15.48
N LEU A 150 3.92 10.18 14.53
CA LEU A 150 2.73 9.53 14.01
C LEU A 150 1.99 8.71 15.08
N ILE A 151 2.71 7.97 15.92
CA ILE A 151 2.10 7.14 16.98
C ILE A 151 1.52 8.02 18.10
N GLN A 152 2.23 9.08 18.49
CA GLN A 152 1.76 9.98 19.56
C GLN A 152 0.54 10.79 19.15
N ASN A 153 0.52 11.34 17.93
CA ASN A 153 -0.53 12.26 17.49
C ASN A 153 -1.72 11.56 16.82
N TYR A 154 -1.47 10.43 16.16
CA TYR A 154 -2.48 9.74 15.33
C TYR A 154 -2.63 8.26 15.67
N GLY A 155 -1.83 7.73 16.59
CA GLY A 155 -1.89 6.33 16.98
C GLY A 155 -3.20 5.97 17.68
N GLN A 156 -3.76 4.83 17.32
CA GLN A 156 -4.91 4.24 17.98
C GLN A 156 -4.72 2.74 18.14
N PRO A 157 -5.39 2.08 19.10
CA PRO A 157 -5.40 0.63 19.17
C PRO A 157 -5.90 0.07 17.84
N PHE A 158 -5.20 -0.91 17.29
CA PHE A 158 -5.63 -1.61 16.08
C PHE A 158 -6.88 -2.43 16.42
N VAL A 159 -8.06 -1.82 16.29
CA VAL A 159 -9.34 -2.52 16.45
C VAL A 159 -9.65 -3.23 15.14
N GLN A 160 -9.39 -4.53 15.10
CA GLN A 160 -9.92 -5.37 14.03
C GLN A 160 -11.44 -5.39 14.12
N CYS A 161 -12.12 -4.74 13.18
CA CYS A 161 -13.53 -4.98 12.98
C CYS A 161 -13.70 -6.44 12.55
N ILE A 162 -14.37 -7.26 13.36
CA ILE A 162 -14.62 -8.67 13.02
C ILE A 162 -15.77 -8.68 11.98
N PRO A 163 -15.52 -8.98 10.69
CA PRO A 163 -16.58 -9.03 9.68
C PRO A 163 -17.46 -10.26 9.87
N GLU A 164 -18.71 -10.17 9.49
CA GLU A 164 -19.52 -11.34 9.20
C GLU A 164 -18.79 -12.27 8.21
N CYS A 165 -18.84 -13.57 8.41
CA CYS A 165 -18.13 -14.57 7.59
C CYS A 165 -16.60 -14.39 7.58
N ARG A 166 -15.97 -13.94 8.67
CA ARG A 166 -14.53 -13.71 8.74
C ARG A 166 -13.71 -14.92 8.33
N GLU A 167 -14.06 -16.09 8.86
CA GLU A 167 -13.33 -17.34 8.55
C GLU A 167 -13.43 -17.72 7.09
N GLU A 168 -14.62 -17.59 6.49
CA GLU A 168 -14.87 -17.88 5.08
C GLU A 168 -14.12 -16.89 4.18
N ILE A 169 -14.11 -15.63 4.52
CA ILE A 169 -13.34 -14.60 3.75
C ILE A 169 -11.85 -14.86 3.86
N GLU A 170 -11.34 -15.24 5.03
CA GLU A 170 -9.93 -15.62 5.19
C GLU A 170 -9.57 -16.92 4.42
N LYS A 171 -10.51 -17.89 4.35
CA LYS A 171 -10.35 -19.07 3.46
C LYS A 171 -10.28 -18.67 1.99
N ALA A 172 -11.17 -17.74 1.57
CA ALA A 172 -11.15 -17.21 0.21
C ALA A 172 -9.81 -16.53 -0.13
N CYS A 173 -9.29 -15.70 0.77
CA CYS A 173 -7.99 -15.03 0.60
C CYS A 173 -6.87 -16.07 0.47
N ARG A 174 -6.75 -16.98 1.44
CA ARG A 174 -5.72 -18.04 1.41
C ARG A 174 -5.82 -18.94 0.18
N PHE A 175 -7.01 -19.22 -0.30
CA PHE A 175 -7.19 -19.96 -1.54
C PHE A 175 -6.63 -19.19 -2.73
N MET A 176 -6.99 -17.92 -2.89
CA MET A 176 -6.49 -17.07 -3.97
C MET A 176 -4.98 -16.84 -3.88
N GLU A 177 -4.43 -16.67 -2.69
CA GLU A 177 -2.98 -16.53 -2.44
C GLU A 177 -2.18 -17.79 -2.77
N ARG A 178 -2.75 -18.98 -2.57
CA ARG A 178 -2.10 -20.25 -2.94
C ARG A 178 -2.17 -20.57 -4.43
N HIS A 179 -3.24 -20.12 -5.09
CA HIS A 179 -3.55 -20.46 -6.48
C HIS A 179 -3.45 -19.26 -7.44
N PHE A 180 -2.73 -18.19 -7.03
CA PHE A 180 -2.70 -16.94 -7.80
C PHE A 180 -2.20 -17.12 -9.23
N ALA A 181 -1.25 -18.05 -9.46
CA ALA A 181 -0.69 -18.32 -10.77
C ALA A 181 -1.64 -19.13 -11.70
N GLU A 182 -2.71 -19.68 -11.13
CA GLU A 182 -3.65 -20.53 -11.84
C GLU A 182 -4.88 -19.73 -12.31
N ARG A 183 -5.70 -20.37 -13.15
CA ARG A 183 -7.00 -19.82 -13.50
C ARG A 183 -8.00 -20.05 -12.37
N VAL A 184 -8.17 -19.06 -11.50
CA VAL A 184 -9.15 -19.08 -10.42
C VAL A 184 -10.52 -18.60 -10.93
N CYS A 185 -11.58 -19.33 -10.60
CA CYS A 185 -12.95 -18.91 -10.86
C CYS A 185 -13.78 -18.81 -9.57
N LEU A 186 -14.88 -18.05 -9.63
CA LEU A 186 -15.74 -17.79 -8.47
C LEU A 186 -16.31 -19.08 -7.86
N ASP A 187 -16.62 -20.08 -8.69
CA ASP A 187 -17.15 -21.37 -8.22
C ASP A 187 -16.13 -22.17 -7.38
N GLN A 188 -14.84 -22.03 -7.65
CA GLN A 188 -13.79 -22.64 -6.82
C GLN A 188 -13.74 -21.97 -5.45
N ILE A 189 -13.79 -20.65 -5.40
CA ILE A 189 -13.79 -19.89 -4.14
C ILE A 189 -15.06 -20.22 -3.33
N CYS A 190 -16.22 -20.31 -3.98
CA CYS A 190 -17.47 -20.70 -3.33
C CYS A 190 -17.39 -22.10 -2.70
N ARG A 191 -16.81 -23.08 -3.40
CA ARG A 191 -16.60 -24.43 -2.85
C ARG A 191 -15.67 -24.45 -1.65
N GLU A 192 -14.58 -23.68 -1.71
CA GLU A 192 -13.61 -23.60 -0.61
C GLU A 192 -14.20 -22.95 0.65
N THR A 193 -15.07 -21.95 0.47
CA THR A 193 -15.66 -21.19 1.57
C THR A 193 -17.00 -21.75 2.06
N GLY A 194 -17.69 -22.57 1.25
CA GLY A 194 -19.05 -22.99 1.52
C GLY A 194 -20.12 -21.90 1.30
N LEU A 195 -19.73 -20.73 0.78
CA LEU A 195 -20.63 -19.60 0.54
C LEU A 195 -21.21 -19.64 -0.87
N GLY A 196 -22.47 -19.24 -1.02
CA GLY A 196 -23.04 -18.94 -2.34
C GLY A 196 -22.42 -17.67 -2.95
N LYS A 197 -22.37 -17.59 -4.30
CA LYS A 197 -21.75 -16.50 -5.06
C LYS A 197 -22.12 -15.11 -4.56
N SER A 198 -23.41 -14.86 -4.40
CA SER A 198 -23.92 -13.55 -3.97
C SER A 198 -23.49 -13.18 -2.54
N THR A 199 -23.52 -14.17 -1.63
CA THR A 199 -23.08 -13.99 -0.25
C THR A 199 -21.58 -13.75 -0.18
N LEU A 200 -20.78 -14.55 -0.91
CA LEU A 200 -19.33 -14.38 -1.00
C LEU A 200 -18.98 -12.98 -1.51
N LEU A 201 -19.55 -12.54 -2.63
CA LEU A 201 -19.25 -11.22 -3.19
C LEU A 201 -19.56 -10.09 -2.22
N ARG A 202 -20.74 -10.10 -1.58
CA ARG A 202 -21.13 -9.07 -0.61
C ARG A 202 -20.24 -9.08 0.64
N ALA A 203 -20.04 -10.25 1.25
CA ALA A 203 -19.23 -10.38 2.46
C ALA A 203 -17.76 -10.05 2.20
N PHE A 204 -17.21 -10.51 1.07
CA PHE A 204 -15.84 -10.23 0.67
C PHE A 204 -15.63 -8.73 0.43
N THR A 205 -16.50 -8.10 -0.38
CA THR A 205 -16.40 -6.66 -0.67
C THR A 205 -16.60 -5.82 0.59
N LYS A 206 -17.53 -6.20 1.48
CA LYS A 206 -17.72 -5.53 2.77
C LYS A 206 -16.47 -5.65 3.67
N SER A 207 -15.84 -6.82 3.68
CA SER A 207 -14.67 -7.11 4.53
C SER A 207 -13.38 -6.52 3.99
N LYS A 208 -13.12 -6.66 2.68
CA LYS A 208 -11.84 -6.29 2.03
C LYS A 208 -11.91 -4.97 1.27
N GLY A 209 -13.10 -4.38 1.09
CA GLY A 209 -13.31 -3.14 0.32
C GLY A 209 -13.16 -3.29 -1.19
N ILE A 210 -12.79 -4.48 -1.68
CA ILE A 210 -12.63 -4.82 -3.10
C ILE A 210 -13.27 -6.17 -3.41
N THR A 211 -13.53 -6.42 -4.70
CA THR A 211 -14.06 -7.71 -5.15
C THR A 211 -12.99 -8.82 -5.08
N PRO A 212 -13.38 -10.12 -5.02
CA PRO A 212 -12.42 -11.23 -5.09
C PRO A 212 -11.51 -11.17 -6.32
N TYR A 213 -12.02 -10.74 -7.46
CA TYR A 213 -11.23 -10.57 -8.69
C TYR A 213 -10.10 -9.54 -8.49
N ARG A 214 -10.43 -8.37 -7.96
CA ARG A 214 -9.44 -7.31 -7.69
C ARG A 214 -8.44 -7.70 -6.61
N TYR A 215 -8.87 -8.48 -5.64
CA TYR A 215 -7.99 -9.05 -4.64
C TYR A 215 -6.94 -9.96 -5.29
N LEU A 216 -7.39 -10.94 -6.10
CA LEU A 216 -6.51 -11.85 -6.82
C LEU A 216 -5.55 -11.09 -7.76
N GLU A 217 -6.04 -10.08 -8.47
CA GLU A 217 -5.21 -9.23 -9.31
C GLU A 217 -4.12 -8.52 -8.51
N THR A 218 -4.45 -7.99 -7.33
CA THR A 218 -3.48 -7.35 -6.44
C THR A 218 -2.43 -8.35 -5.93
N VAL A 219 -2.85 -9.57 -5.54
CA VAL A 219 -1.92 -10.63 -5.14
C VAL A 219 -0.95 -10.95 -6.28
N ARG A 220 -1.44 -11.11 -7.51
CA ARG A 220 -0.61 -11.36 -8.71
C ARG A 220 0.40 -10.26 -8.95
N ILE A 221 -0.02 -8.99 -8.83
CA ILE A 221 0.87 -7.84 -9.00
C ILE A 221 1.95 -7.83 -7.93
N ASN A 222 1.61 -8.12 -6.68
CA ASN A 222 2.59 -8.16 -5.60
C ASN A 222 3.62 -9.27 -5.80
N GLU A 223 3.19 -10.46 -6.22
CA GLU A 223 4.11 -11.55 -6.54
C GLU A 223 4.97 -11.24 -7.76
N ALA A 224 4.40 -10.61 -8.80
CA ALA A 224 5.17 -10.18 -9.95
C ALA A 224 6.24 -9.14 -9.59
N LYS A 225 5.95 -8.21 -8.68
CA LYS A 225 6.96 -7.25 -8.16
C LYS A 225 8.14 -7.96 -7.50
N LYS A 226 7.90 -9.05 -6.74
CA LYS A 226 8.98 -9.84 -6.14
C LYS A 226 9.86 -10.46 -7.22
N LEU A 227 9.26 -11.07 -8.24
CA LEU A 227 10.00 -11.65 -9.37
C LEU A 227 10.81 -10.62 -10.16
N LEU A 228 10.26 -9.44 -10.38
CA LEU A 228 10.97 -8.33 -11.02
C LEU A 228 12.19 -7.87 -10.20
N ALA A 229 12.05 -7.80 -8.87
CA ALA A 229 13.16 -7.46 -7.97
C ALA A 229 14.29 -8.53 -7.99
N GLU A 230 13.95 -9.79 -8.29
CA GLU A 230 14.89 -10.88 -8.51
C GLU A 230 15.52 -10.89 -9.93
N GLY A 231 15.14 -9.94 -10.78
CA GLY A 231 15.67 -9.79 -12.15
C GLY A 231 14.95 -10.62 -13.22
N VAL A 232 13.78 -11.17 -12.90
CA VAL A 232 12.93 -11.86 -13.89
C VAL A 232 12.38 -10.84 -14.89
N SER A 233 12.29 -11.22 -16.17
CA SER A 233 11.74 -10.35 -17.20
C SER A 233 10.28 -9.99 -16.94
N PRO A 234 9.79 -8.79 -17.35
CA PRO A 234 8.38 -8.41 -17.17
C PRO A 234 7.39 -9.41 -17.79
N LEU A 235 7.71 -9.96 -18.95
CA LEU A 235 6.88 -10.98 -19.60
C LEU A 235 6.82 -12.28 -18.79
N ASP A 236 7.96 -12.78 -18.34
CA ASP A 236 8.01 -13.99 -17.53
C ASP A 236 7.36 -13.79 -16.15
N ALA A 237 7.53 -12.62 -15.53
CA ALA A 237 6.88 -12.28 -14.29
C ALA A 237 5.36 -12.28 -14.45
N ALA A 238 4.83 -11.68 -15.50
CA ALA A 238 3.39 -11.68 -15.81
C ALA A 238 2.87 -13.12 -15.99
N LEU A 239 3.53 -13.94 -16.82
CA LEU A 239 3.12 -15.32 -17.07
C LEU A 239 3.16 -16.19 -15.81
N ARG A 240 4.22 -16.09 -15.00
CA ARG A 240 4.38 -16.85 -13.73
C ARG A 240 3.36 -16.46 -12.68
N THR A 241 2.79 -15.26 -12.76
CA THR A 241 1.80 -14.77 -11.81
C THR A 241 0.36 -14.86 -12.32
N GLY A 242 0.14 -15.55 -13.44
CA GLY A 242 -1.20 -15.89 -13.93
C GLY A 242 -1.87 -14.78 -14.76
N PHE A 243 -1.10 -13.81 -15.28
CA PHE A 243 -1.59 -12.92 -16.31
C PHE A 243 -1.48 -13.59 -17.69
N SER A 244 -2.47 -13.32 -18.55
CA SER A 244 -2.50 -13.89 -19.90
C SER A 244 -1.49 -13.22 -20.85
N ASP A 245 -1.14 -11.98 -20.59
CA ASP A 245 -0.19 -11.19 -21.36
C ASP A 245 0.34 -9.98 -20.56
N GLN A 246 1.34 -9.30 -21.11
CA GLN A 246 1.96 -8.14 -20.49
C GLN A 246 1.03 -6.91 -20.45
N SER A 247 0.03 -6.82 -21.31
CA SER A 247 -0.85 -5.64 -21.42
C SER A 247 -1.76 -5.47 -20.19
N HIS A 248 -2.06 -6.56 -19.48
CA HIS A 248 -2.81 -6.54 -18.23
C HIS A 248 -1.93 -6.29 -17.00
N PHE A 249 -0.60 -6.30 -17.18
CA PHE A 249 0.38 -6.14 -16.11
C PHE A 249 0.97 -4.71 -16.05
N THR A 250 0.89 -3.94 -17.14
CA THR A 250 1.33 -2.55 -17.22
C THR A 250 0.15 -1.62 -17.01
#